data_2121217fecbd8378a182c087f0d973af
#
_entry.id   2121217fecbd8378a182c087f0d973af
#
_cell.length_a   1.000
_cell.length_b   1.000
_cell.length_c   1.000
_cell.angle_alpha   90.00
_cell.angle_beta   90.00
_cell.angle_gamma   90.00
#
_symmetry.space_group_name_H-M   'P 1'
#
loop_
_entity.id
_entity.type
_entity.pdbx_description
1 polymer ?
#
loop_
_entity_poly.entity_id
_entity_poly.type
_entity_poly.pdbx_seq_one_letter_code
_entity_poly.pdbx_strand_id
1 'polypeptide(L)'
;MMSRRGFIATGAVAGIAVAGGLGFRSFRKAELAYEDAVQRTWRPFASGVAEPDARMRELVRYAALAPSSHNTQCWRFRVDERLVSILPDLQRRCPAVDPD
;
A
#
# COMPACT_ATOMS: atom_id res chain seq x y z
N MET A 1 26.99 -22.39 40.39
CA MET A 1 27.88 -21.42 39.71
C MET A 1 27.84 -21.69 38.21
N MET A 2 27.20 -20.84 37.42
CA MET A 2 27.12 -21.02 35.95
C MET A 2 28.52 -20.83 35.35
N SER A 3 28.95 -21.74 34.50
CA SER A 3 30.23 -21.61 33.80
C SER A 3 30.14 -20.47 32.77
N ARG A 4 31.26 -19.78 32.46
CA ARG A 4 31.32 -18.72 31.44
C ARG A 4 30.77 -19.19 30.09
N ARG A 5 30.97 -20.45 29.72
CA ARG A 5 30.41 -21.05 28.49
C ARG A 5 28.88 -21.17 28.53
N GLY A 6 28.29 -21.50 29.67
CA GLY A 6 26.84 -21.57 29.85
C GLY A 6 26.21 -20.18 29.74
N PHE A 7 26.82 -19.14 30.28
CA PHE A 7 26.32 -17.77 30.18
C PHE A 7 26.33 -17.24 28.75
N ILE A 8 27.38 -17.49 27.98
CA ILE A 8 27.49 -17.10 26.58
C ILE A 8 26.46 -17.85 25.71
N ALA A 9 26.30 -19.15 25.91
CA ALA A 9 25.33 -19.95 25.18
C ALA A 9 23.89 -19.52 25.46
N THR A 10 23.53 -19.22 26.70
CA THR A 10 22.20 -18.73 27.06
C THR A 10 21.94 -17.37 26.48
N GLY A 11 22.90 -16.44 26.48
CA GLY A 11 22.77 -15.11 25.89
C GLY A 11 22.60 -15.17 24.38
N ALA A 12 23.32 -16.05 23.67
CA ALA A 12 23.18 -16.22 22.23
C ALA A 12 21.80 -16.76 21.83
N VAL A 13 21.31 -17.78 22.55
CA VAL A 13 19.96 -18.33 22.27
C VAL A 13 18.88 -17.31 22.56
N ALA A 14 18.96 -16.55 23.64
CA ALA A 14 18.00 -15.48 23.94
C ALA A 14 18.03 -14.35 22.88
N GLY A 15 19.22 -13.96 22.42
CA GLY A 15 19.38 -12.96 21.37
C GLY A 15 18.74 -13.38 20.04
N ILE A 16 18.93 -14.64 19.62
CA ILE A 16 18.34 -15.19 18.40
C ILE A 16 16.81 -15.26 18.53
N ALA A 17 16.28 -15.67 19.68
CA ALA A 17 14.84 -15.75 19.91
C ALA A 17 14.17 -14.36 19.86
N VAL A 18 14.80 -13.33 20.46
CA VAL A 18 14.30 -11.96 20.43
C VAL A 18 14.36 -11.39 19.00
N ALA A 19 15.48 -11.53 18.31
CA ALA A 19 15.64 -11.05 16.94
C ALA A 19 14.66 -11.75 15.97
N GLY A 20 14.51 -13.06 16.10
CA GLY A 20 13.55 -13.85 15.32
C GLY A 20 12.10 -13.43 15.60
N GLY A 21 11.75 -13.21 16.86
CA GLY A 21 10.42 -12.75 17.27
C GLY A 21 10.08 -11.36 16.74
N LEU A 22 11.02 -10.42 16.80
CA LEU A 22 10.84 -9.08 16.26
C LEU A 22 10.72 -9.11 14.74
N GLY A 23 11.55 -9.87 14.05
CA GLY A 23 11.49 -10.05 12.60
C GLY A 23 10.15 -10.66 12.16
N PHE A 24 9.69 -11.70 12.83
CA PHE A 24 8.39 -12.32 12.56
C PHE A 24 7.22 -11.35 12.77
N ARG A 25 7.24 -10.58 13.87
CA ARG A 25 6.19 -9.56 14.12
C ARG A 25 6.17 -8.48 13.06
N SER A 26 7.35 -8.01 12.62
CA SER A 26 7.45 -7.00 11.55
C SER A 26 6.94 -7.55 10.22
N PHE A 27 7.27 -8.79 9.89
CA PHE A 27 6.76 -9.46 8.69
C PHE A 27 5.24 -9.60 8.72
N ARG A 28 4.68 -10.12 9.82
CA ARG A 28 3.23 -10.26 9.99
C ARG A 28 2.50 -8.92 9.91
N LYS A 29 3.07 -7.86 10.48
CA LYS A 29 2.51 -6.51 10.38
C LYS A 29 2.48 -6.01 8.95
N ALA A 30 3.55 -6.24 8.18
CA ALA A 30 3.62 -5.85 6.77
C ALA A 30 2.61 -6.64 5.91
N GLU A 31 2.47 -7.94 6.16
CA GLU A 31 1.49 -8.81 5.50
C GLU A 31 0.05 -8.33 5.74
N LEU A 32 -0.31 -8.08 6.99
CA LEU A 32 -1.64 -7.58 7.35
C LEU A 32 -1.92 -6.18 6.75
N ALA A 33 -0.92 -5.30 6.71
CA ALA A 33 -1.04 -4.00 6.06
C ALA A 33 -1.24 -4.11 4.56
N TYR A 34 -0.58 -5.07 3.92
CA TYR A 34 -0.76 -5.37 2.50
C TYR A 34 -2.16 -5.92 2.21
N GLU A 35 -2.62 -6.92 2.97
CA GLU A 35 -3.97 -7.47 2.83
C GLU A 35 -5.05 -6.41 2.99
N ASP A 36 -4.93 -5.55 4.00
CA ASP A 36 -5.86 -4.45 4.24
C ASP A 36 -5.84 -3.42 3.09
N ALA A 37 -4.67 -3.10 2.54
CA ALA A 37 -4.55 -2.24 1.38
C ALA A 37 -5.19 -2.86 0.14
N VAL A 38 -4.99 -4.16 -0.10
CA VAL A 38 -5.62 -4.92 -1.19
C VAL A 38 -7.13 -4.90 -1.04
N GLN A 39 -7.66 -5.22 0.14
CA GLN A 39 -9.10 -5.23 0.40
C GLN A 39 -9.73 -3.86 0.20
N ARG A 40 -9.07 -2.79 0.60
CA ARG A 40 -9.58 -1.42 0.39
C ARG A 40 -9.53 -0.98 -1.06
N THR A 41 -8.49 -1.37 -1.79
CA THR A 41 -8.25 -0.94 -3.17
C THR A 41 -9.06 -1.75 -4.17
N TRP A 42 -9.06 -3.08 -4.03
CA TRP A 42 -9.62 -4.02 -5.01
C TRP A 42 -11.04 -4.50 -4.68
N ARG A 43 -11.66 -3.94 -3.66
CA ARG A 43 -13.05 -4.26 -3.34
C ARG A 43 -13.99 -3.92 -4.50
N PRO A 44 -15.10 -4.63 -4.66
CA PRO A 44 -16.11 -4.32 -5.67
C PRO A 44 -16.62 -2.88 -5.56
N PHE A 45 -17.12 -2.35 -6.67
CA PHE A 45 -17.75 -1.03 -6.69
C PHE A 45 -18.98 -1.00 -5.79
N ALA A 46 -19.06 -0.02 -4.90
CA ALA A 46 -20.18 0.15 -4.00
C ALA A 46 -21.33 0.90 -4.72
N SER A 47 -22.21 0.18 -5.38
CA SER A 47 -23.32 0.76 -6.16
C SER A 47 -24.43 1.41 -5.31
N GLY A 48 -24.48 1.12 -4.00
CA GLY A 48 -25.50 1.62 -3.07
C GLY A 48 -25.12 2.92 -2.35
N VAL A 49 -24.04 3.60 -2.72
CA VAL A 49 -23.64 4.85 -2.08
C VAL A 49 -24.55 5.98 -2.52
N ALA A 50 -25.42 6.42 -1.62
CA ALA A 50 -26.44 7.45 -1.91
C ALA A 50 -25.85 8.87 -1.84
N GLU A 51 -24.80 9.06 -1.05
CA GLU A 51 -24.17 10.35 -0.82
C GLU A 51 -23.28 10.73 -2.02
N PRO A 52 -23.50 11.90 -2.67
CA PRO A 52 -22.83 12.27 -3.94
C PRO A 52 -21.31 12.30 -3.84
N ASP A 53 -20.75 12.88 -2.78
CA ASP A 53 -19.30 12.98 -2.58
C ASP A 53 -18.66 11.61 -2.39
N ALA A 54 -19.30 10.73 -1.63
CA ALA A 54 -18.82 9.38 -1.42
C ALA A 54 -18.88 8.56 -2.74
N ARG A 55 -19.90 8.80 -3.56
CA ARG A 55 -20.02 8.18 -4.89
C ARG A 55 -18.91 8.65 -5.83
N MET A 56 -18.59 9.95 -5.85
CA MET A 56 -17.49 10.49 -6.67
C MET A 56 -16.13 9.93 -6.23
N ARG A 57 -15.86 9.84 -4.93
CA ARG A 57 -14.65 9.22 -4.40
C ARG A 57 -14.54 7.74 -4.80
N GLU A 58 -15.66 7.02 -4.80
CA GLU A 58 -15.69 5.62 -5.22
C GLU A 58 -15.40 5.48 -6.72
N LEU A 59 -15.92 6.37 -7.56
CA LEU A 59 -15.59 6.41 -8.99
C LEU A 59 -14.09 6.65 -9.22
N VAL A 60 -13.50 7.62 -8.51
CA VAL A 60 -12.06 7.92 -8.59
C VAL A 60 -11.23 6.74 -8.12
N ARG A 61 -11.60 6.10 -7.01
CA ARG A 61 -10.93 4.88 -6.53
C ARG A 61 -10.92 3.80 -7.61
N TYR A 62 -12.06 3.57 -8.23
CA TYR A 62 -12.19 2.54 -9.27
C TYR A 62 -11.41 2.91 -10.54
N ALA A 63 -11.44 4.17 -10.94
CA ALA A 63 -10.67 4.67 -12.08
C ALA A 63 -9.15 4.56 -11.85
N ALA A 64 -8.69 4.75 -10.62
CA ALA A 64 -7.28 4.61 -10.26
C ALA A 64 -6.75 3.15 -10.33
N LEU A 65 -7.63 2.16 -10.53
CA LEU A 65 -7.21 0.77 -10.79
C LEU A 65 -6.78 0.56 -12.25
N ALA A 66 -6.99 1.53 -13.13
CA ALA A 66 -6.57 1.43 -14.51
C ALA A 66 -5.04 1.28 -14.59
N PRO A 67 -4.53 0.38 -15.45
CA PRO A 67 -3.10 0.22 -15.63
C PRO A 67 -2.48 1.48 -16.25
N SER A 68 -1.29 1.82 -15.84
CA SER A 68 -0.48 2.87 -16.46
C SER A 68 0.94 2.37 -16.70
N SER A 69 1.66 3.00 -17.63
CA SER A 69 3.06 2.63 -17.94
C SER A 69 3.89 2.66 -16.66
N HIS A 70 4.57 1.55 -16.38
CA HIS A 70 5.35 1.35 -15.14
C HIS A 70 4.58 1.65 -13.84
N ASN A 71 3.25 1.60 -13.88
CA ASN A 71 2.36 1.92 -12.77
C ASN A 71 2.64 3.30 -12.13
N THR A 72 3.03 4.28 -12.94
CA THR A 72 3.36 5.64 -12.48
C THR A 72 2.14 6.42 -12.03
N GLN A 73 0.92 5.98 -12.42
CA GLN A 73 -0.32 6.67 -12.09
C GLN A 73 -0.27 8.16 -12.48
N CYS A 74 0.07 8.42 -13.76
CA CYS A 74 0.39 9.74 -14.31
C CYS A 74 -0.83 10.65 -14.53
N TRP A 75 -1.83 10.53 -13.71
CA TRP A 75 -3.04 11.34 -13.74
C TRP A 75 -3.36 11.98 -12.40
N ARG A 76 -4.08 13.09 -12.47
CA ARG A 76 -4.70 13.79 -11.34
C ARG A 76 -6.19 13.83 -11.55
N PHE A 77 -6.95 13.58 -10.52
CA PHE A 77 -8.39 13.72 -10.53
C PHE A 77 -8.81 15.04 -9.88
N ARG A 78 -9.62 15.80 -10.59
CA ARG A 78 -10.36 16.94 -10.01
C ARG A 78 -11.82 16.53 -9.92
N VAL A 79 -12.37 16.58 -8.73
CA VAL A 79 -13.75 16.18 -8.46
C VAL A 79 -14.57 17.42 -8.14
N ASP A 80 -15.61 17.64 -8.92
CA ASP A 80 -16.68 18.60 -8.67
C ASP A 80 -17.98 17.83 -8.37
N GLU A 81 -19.04 18.53 -7.98
CA GLU A 81 -20.30 17.91 -7.54
C GLU A 81 -20.85 16.84 -8.50
N ARG A 82 -20.66 17.02 -9.81
CA ARG A 82 -21.22 16.15 -10.86
C ARG A 82 -20.22 15.77 -11.95
N LEU A 83 -18.96 16.17 -11.81
CA LEU A 83 -17.94 16.03 -12.84
C LEU A 83 -16.64 15.54 -12.23
N VAL A 84 -16.04 14.55 -12.85
CA VAL A 84 -14.66 14.14 -12.58
C VAL A 84 -13.81 14.46 -13.79
N SER A 85 -12.85 15.36 -13.64
CA SER A 85 -11.87 15.69 -14.67
C SER A 85 -10.59 14.90 -14.44
N ILE A 86 -10.06 14.30 -15.50
CA ILE A 86 -8.78 13.58 -15.48
C ILE A 86 -7.75 14.46 -16.16
N LEU A 87 -6.68 14.79 -15.46
CA LEU A 87 -5.61 15.68 -15.91
C LEU A 87 -4.29 14.89 -15.91
N PRO A 88 -3.37 15.14 -16.85
CA PRO A 88 -2.05 14.53 -16.82
C PRO A 88 -1.24 15.07 -15.64
N ASP A 89 -0.49 14.19 -14.97
CA ASP A 89 0.52 14.56 -13.99
C ASP A 89 1.90 14.41 -14.62
N LEU A 90 2.40 15.51 -15.20
CA LEU A 90 3.67 15.52 -15.92
C LEU A 90 4.89 15.25 -15.01
N GLN A 91 4.72 15.36 -13.70
CA GLN A 91 5.80 15.00 -12.75
C GLN A 91 5.95 13.47 -12.60
N ARG A 92 4.89 12.72 -12.93
CA ARG A 92 4.86 11.25 -12.87
C ARG A 92 4.94 10.60 -14.25
N ARG A 93 5.27 11.37 -15.28
CA ARG A 93 5.50 10.83 -16.62
C ARG A 93 6.69 9.86 -16.61
N CYS A 94 6.71 8.94 -17.56
CA CYS A 94 7.81 8.02 -17.77
C CYS A 94 8.62 8.45 -19.01
N PRO A 95 9.65 9.32 -18.88
CA PRO A 95 10.36 9.91 -20.03
C PRO A 95 11.06 8.90 -20.93
N ALA A 96 11.35 7.70 -20.42
CA ALA A 96 11.95 6.62 -21.19
C ALA A 96 10.97 5.95 -22.18
N VAL A 97 9.66 6.10 -21.95
CA VAL A 97 8.59 5.47 -22.75
C VAL A 97 7.78 6.53 -23.49
N ASP A 98 7.60 7.69 -22.87
CA ASP A 98 6.84 8.83 -23.38
C ASP A 98 7.67 10.11 -23.16
N PRO A 99 8.61 10.39 -24.10
CA PRO A 99 9.60 11.46 -23.92
C PRO A 99 9.01 12.87 -24.10
N ASP A 100 7.84 13.06 -24.77
CA ASP A 100 7.23 14.37 -25.08
C ASP A 100 5.80 14.52 -24.56
#